data_f8fc29ce2d5465161ec57e7776460570
#
_entry.id   f8fc29ce2d5465161ec57e7776460570
#
_cell.length_a   1.000
_cell.length_b   1.000
_cell.length_c   1.000
_cell.angle_alpha   90.00
_cell.angle_beta   90.00
_cell.angle_gamma   90.00
#
_symmetry.space_group_name_H-M   'P 1'
#
loop_
_entity.id
_entity.type
_entity.pdbx_description
1 polymer ?
#
loop_
_entity_poly.entity_id
_entity_poly.type
_entity_poly.pdbx_seq_one_letter_code
_entity_poly.pdbx_strand_id
1 'polypeptide(L)'
;MNDYYNGNIPEGCGVKGIITGPNTIIHSSRIQGFYKNKEDAILDLAHSLKFEVDAIAKKVEPVYIQVDEPFLSTGMVEMKTAREAIDIIKDGLEVPLGMHVCGLLNNAFKDLVKFNVDILDMEFAGNNVNLGVLEENASLFLNKKVGFGCVDSSVNEVDDVNDVDELVKKAIEIVGKDNLLLDPDCGLRRAPKDVAFEKLKLMNEIKDKYS
;
A
#
# COMPACT_ATOMS: atom_id res chain seq x y z
N MET A 1 10.31 17.25 4.59
CA MET A 1 10.41 17.26 3.12
C MET A 1 10.45 18.67 2.56
N ASN A 2 9.56 19.59 2.95
CA ASN A 2 9.65 21.00 2.55
C ASN A 2 11.03 21.63 2.83
N ASP A 3 11.66 21.31 3.97
CA ASP A 3 13.00 21.82 4.31
C ASP A 3 14.11 21.23 3.42
N TYR A 4 13.97 19.98 3.00
CA TYR A 4 14.96 19.31 2.12
C TYR A 4 14.97 19.91 0.71
N TYR A 5 13.78 20.25 0.17
CA TYR A 5 13.64 20.84 -1.18
C TYR A 5 13.46 22.37 -1.15
N ASN A 6 13.65 23.02 -0.01
CA ASN A 6 13.39 24.47 0.16
C ASN A 6 11.98 24.88 -0.34
N GLY A 7 10.99 24.02 -0.13
CA GLY A 7 9.63 24.23 -0.60
C GLY A 7 9.37 23.88 -2.09
N ASN A 8 10.39 23.48 -2.85
CA ASN A 8 10.24 23.16 -4.27
C ASN A 8 10.35 21.65 -4.49
N ILE A 9 9.22 20.96 -4.55
CA ILE A 9 9.18 19.56 -4.97
C ILE A 9 9.47 19.53 -6.49
N PRO A 10 10.37 18.62 -6.97
CA PRO A 10 10.66 18.52 -8.38
C PRO A 10 9.41 18.32 -9.24
N GLU A 11 9.40 18.88 -10.45
CA GLU A 11 8.29 18.70 -11.40
C GLU A 11 8.03 17.21 -11.66
N GLY A 12 6.75 16.81 -11.67
CA GLY A 12 6.35 15.41 -11.80
C GLY A 12 6.46 14.58 -10.52
N CYS A 13 6.94 15.17 -9.41
CA CYS A 13 7.02 14.51 -8.10
C CYS A 13 5.91 15.00 -7.17
N GLY A 14 5.56 14.15 -6.21
CA GLY A 14 4.61 14.49 -5.15
C GLY A 14 4.97 13.82 -3.83
N VAL A 15 4.18 14.08 -2.82
CA VAL A 15 4.33 13.47 -1.49
C VAL A 15 3.25 12.42 -1.30
N LYS A 16 3.62 11.21 -0.89
CA LYS A 16 2.72 10.19 -0.38
C LYS A 16 2.65 10.32 1.14
N GLY A 17 1.44 10.55 1.70
CA GLY A 17 1.21 10.43 3.14
C GLY A 17 1.10 8.95 3.53
N ILE A 18 1.63 8.56 4.69
CA ILE A 18 1.54 7.16 5.15
C ILE A 18 1.13 7.16 6.62
N ILE A 19 0.15 6.32 6.97
CA ILE A 19 -0.22 6.00 8.34
C ILE A 19 -0.27 4.47 8.53
N THR A 20 -0.05 4.00 9.75
CA THR A 20 -0.35 2.61 10.10
C THR A 20 -1.84 2.48 10.39
N GLY A 21 -2.48 1.48 9.81
CA GLY A 21 -3.91 1.27 9.94
C GLY A 21 -4.37 0.74 11.30
N PRO A 22 -5.65 0.95 11.65
CA PRO A 22 -6.17 0.63 12.97
C PRO A 22 -6.17 -0.87 13.28
N ASN A 23 -6.41 -1.74 12.29
CA ASN A 23 -6.34 -3.19 12.50
C ASN A 23 -4.92 -3.64 12.86
N THR A 24 -3.93 -3.14 12.14
CA THR A 24 -2.52 -3.45 12.39
C THR A 24 -2.07 -2.98 13.76
N ILE A 25 -2.43 -1.76 14.16
CA ILE A 25 -2.09 -1.22 15.48
C ILE A 25 -2.72 -2.06 16.59
N ILE A 26 -4.03 -2.34 16.50
CA ILE A 26 -4.77 -3.06 17.54
C ILE A 26 -4.33 -4.54 17.61
N HIS A 27 -4.09 -5.22 16.46
CA HIS A 27 -3.63 -6.60 16.48
C HIS A 27 -2.18 -6.74 16.95
N SER A 28 -1.36 -5.71 16.79
CA SER A 28 -0.01 -5.64 17.37
C SER A 28 0.01 -5.21 18.83
N SER A 29 -1.14 -4.86 19.40
CA SER A 29 -1.26 -4.32 20.76
C SER A 29 -1.91 -5.29 21.70
N ARG A 30 -1.64 -5.13 23.00
CA ARG A 30 -2.34 -5.83 24.09
C ARG A 30 -3.49 -4.97 24.56
N ILE A 31 -4.73 -5.39 24.28
CA ILE A 31 -5.93 -4.69 24.71
C ILE A 31 -6.21 -5.01 26.18
N GLN A 32 -6.34 -3.99 27.03
CA GLN A 32 -6.63 -4.09 28.45
C GLN A 32 -7.46 -2.90 28.94
N GLY A 33 -8.24 -3.11 30.00
CA GLY A 33 -8.96 -2.03 30.68
C GLY A 33 -10.28 -1.66 30.01
N PHE A 34 -10.32 -0.54 29.30
CA PHE A 34 -11.55 0.02 28.75
C PHE A 34 -12.20 -0.86 27.67
N TYR A 35 -11.44 -1.28 26.68
CA TYR A 35 -11.95 -2.13 25.60
C TYR A 35 -12.07 -3.59 26.01
N LYS A 36 -13.22 -4.20 25.70
CA LYS A 36 -13.52 -5.62 25.99
C LYS A 36 -13.24 -6.53 24.81
N ASN A 37 -13.22 -5.99 23.60
CA ASN A 37 -12.92 -6.68 22.35
C ASN A 37 -12.04 -5.78 21.47
N LYS A 38 -11.49 -6.34 20.38
CA LYS A 38 -10.64 -5.61 19.46
C LYS A 38 -11.44 -4.74 18.50
N GLU A 39 -12.64 -5.15 18.16
CA GLU A 39 -13.51 -4.49 17.19
C GLU A 39 -13.84 -3.05 17.63
N ASP A 40 -14.29 -2.87 18.89
CA ASP A 40 -14.55 -1.54 19.44
C ASP A 40 -13.29 -0.66 19.44
N ALA A 41 -12.13 -1.24 19.79
CA ALA A 41 -10.87 -0.53 19.81
C ALA A 41 -10.41 -0.12 18.39
N ILE A 42 -10.64 -0.97 17.38
CA ILE A 42 -10.32 -0.69 15.97
C ILE A 42 -11.16 0.49 15.49
N LEU A 43 -12.47 0.50 15.73
CA LEU A 43 -13.35 1.57 15.28
C LEU A 43 -13.05 2.91 15.98
N ASP A 44 -12.82 2.92 17.28
CA ASP A 44 -12.43 4.14 18.01
C ASP A 44 -11.07 4.67 17.53
N LEU A 45 -10.13 3.79 17.25
CA LEU A 45 -8.85 4.17 16.67
C LEU A 45 -9.00 4.72 15.24
N ALA A 46 -9.91 4.13 14.44
CA ALA A 46 -10.18 4.63 13.09
C ALA A 46 -10.69 6.09 13.12
N HIS A 47 -11.60 6.42 14.06
CA HIS A 47 -12.01 7.81 14.27
C HIS A 47 -10.85 8.73 14.65
N SER A 48 -9.93 8.26 15.48
CA SER A 48 -8.73 9.04 15.85
C SER A 48 -7.79 9.25 14.67
N LEU A 49 -7.53 8.19 13.90
CA LEU A 49 -6.69 8.25 12.69
C LEU A 49 -7.30 9.11 11.58
N LYS A 50 -8.63 9.19 11.51
CA LYS A 50 -9.33 10.12 10.61
C LYS A 50 -8.87 11.57 10.80
N PHE A 51 -8.72 12.05 12.04
CA PHE A 51 -8.20 13.39 12.31
C PHE A 51 -6.76 13.57 11.80
N GLU A 52 -5.92 12.54 11.92
CA GLU A 52 -4.55 12.57 11.40
C GLU A 52 -4.56 12.64 9.87
N VAL A 53 -5.35 11.79 9.22
CA VAL A 53 -5.49 11.76 7.75
C VAL A 53 -5.98 13.10 7.22
N ASP A 54 -7.00 13.71 7.84
CA ASP A 54 -7.51 15.01 7.45
C ASP A 54 -6.47 16.13 7.63
N ALA A 55 -5.66 16.03 8.69
CA ALA A 55 -4.57 16.98 8.93
C ALA A 55 -3.44 16.83 7.89
N ILE A 56 -3.10 15.59 7.50
CA ILE A 56 -2.14 15.31 6.43
C ILE A 56 -2.67 15.84 5.10
N ALA A 57 -3.90 15.51 4.74
CA ALA A 57 -4.52 15.97 3.49
C ALA A 57 -4.48 17.48 3.37
N LYS A 58 -4.88 18.21 4.43
CA LYS A 58 -4.96 19.67 4.44
C LYS A 58 -3.61 20.38 4.49
N LYS A 59 -2.61 19.83 5.21
CA LYS A 59 -1.33 20.52 5.45
C LYS A 59 -0.23 20.13 4.49
N VAL A 60 -0.28 18.92 3.93
CA VAL A 60 0.77 18.35 3.08
C VAL A 60 0.35 18.36 1.62
N GLU A 61 -0.96 18.35 1.34
CA GLU A 61 -1.51 18.23 -0.02
C GLU A 61 -0.87 17.04 -0.79
N PRO A 62 -0.94 15.82 -0.22
CA PRO A 62 -0.26 14.67 -0.80
C PRO A 62 -0.97 14.23 -2.09
N VAL A 63 -0.23 13.54 -2.98
CA VAL A 63 -0.82 12.93 -4.18
C VAL A 63 -1.78 11.80 -3.83
N TYR A 64 -1.53 11.09 -2.73
CA TYR A 64 -2.46 10.19 -2.06
C TYR A 64 -1.98 9.90 -0.64
N ILE A 65 -2.86 9.32 0.18
CA ILE A 65 -2.55 8.84 1.53
C ILE A 65 -2.67 7.32 1.54
N GLN A 66 -1.71 6.63 2.12
CA GLN A 66 -1.69 5.18 2.26
C GLN A 66 -1.91 4.77 3.72
N VAL A 67 -2.76 3.77 3.92
CA VAL A 67 -2.97 3.08 5.19
C VAL A 67 -2.29 1.72 5.13
N ASP A 68 -1.31 1.46 5.99
CA ASP A 68 -0.60 0.19 6.05
C ASP A 68 -1.34 -0.81 6.94
N GLU A 69 -1.87 -1.88 6.33
CA GLU A 69 -2.69 -2.91 6.99
C GLU A 69 -2.19 -4.35 6.74
N PRO A 70 -0.92 -4.67 7.05
CA PRO A 70 -0.36 -6.01 6.81
C PRO A 70 -1.11 -7.13 7.53
N PHE A 71 -1.80 -6.86 8.63
CA PHE A 71 -2.58 -7.89 9.32
C PHE A 71 -3.77 -8.43 8.53
N LEU A 72 -4.26 -7.71 7.51
CA LEU A 72 -5.39 -8.16 6.69
C LEU A 72 -5.10 -9.44 5.90
N SER A 73 -3.83 -9.72 5.57
CA SER A 73 -3.44 -10.96 4.88
C SER A 73 -3.35 -12.18 5.80
N THR A 74 -3.32 -11.97 7.14
CA THR A 74 -3.03 -13.03 8.11
C THR A 74 -4.20 -13.98 8.39
N GLY A 75 -5.43 -13.60 8.02
CA GLY A 75 -6.66 -14.32 8.37
C GLY A 75 -7.10 -14.12 9.84
N MET A 76 -6.42 -13.28 10.61
CA MET A 76 -6.76 -13.01 12.03
C MET A 76 -7.71 -11.83 12.21
N VAL A 77 -8.00 -11.10 11.14
CA VAL A 77 -8.81 -9.86 11.18
C VAL A 77 -10.23 -10.16 10.73
N GLU A 78 -11.20 -9.61 11.45
CA GLU A 78 -12.59 -9.61 11.03
C GLU A 78 -12.77 -8.56 9.91
N MET A 79 -12.95 -9.02 8.66
CA MET A 79 -12.94 -8.17 7.47
C MET A 79 -14.09 -7.15 7.41
N LYS A 80 -15.20 -7.41 8.09
CA LYS A 80 -16.33 -6.46 8.16
C LYS A 80 -15.94 -5.23 8.98
N THR A 81 -15.42 -5.44 10.18
CA THR A 81 -14.92 -4.36 11.05
C THR A 81 -13.76 -3.61 10.39
N ALA A 82 -12.87 -4.34 9.70
CA ALA A 82 -11.76 -3.72 8.98
C ALA A 82 -12.25 -2.77 7.87
N ARG A 83 -13.27 -3.17 7.09
CA ARG A 83 -13.88 -2.30 6.08
C ARG A 83 -14.53 -1.07 6.69
N GLU A 84 -15.31 -1.26 7.75
CA GLU A 84 -15.95 -0.15 8.49
C GLU A 84 -14.91 0.86 8.99
N ALA A 85 -13.78 0.39 9.51
CA ALA A 85 -12.69 1.24 9.96
C ALA A 85 -12.06 2.05 8.80
N ILE A 86 -11.88 1.45 7.61
CA ILE A 86 -11.39 2.16 6.42
C ILE A 86 -12.45 3.13 5.88
N ASP A 87 -13.73 2.78 5.93
CA ASP A 87 -14.82 3.69 5.54
C ASP A 87 -14.83 4.94 6.43
N ILE A 88 -14.62 4.80 7.75
CA ILE A 88 -14.46 5.94 8.68
C ILE A 88 -13.30 6.83 8.27
N ILE A 89 -12.13 6.25 7.95
CA ILE A 89 -10.94 7.00 7.54
C ILE A 89 -11.18 7.72 6.20
N LYS A 90 -11.87 7.07 5.26
CA LYS A 90 -12.14 7.60 3.92
C LYS A 90 -13.23 8.67 3.91
N ASP A 91 -14.12 8.73 4.90
CA ASP A 91 -15.28 9.60 4.91
C ASP A 91 -14.89 11.08 4.70
N GLY A 92 -15.46 11.73 3.67
CA GLY A 92 -15.18 13.10 3.32
C GLY A 92 -13.75 13.40 2.85
N LEU A 93 -12.90 12.39 2.63
CA LEU A 93 -11.54 12.58 2.13
C LEU A 93 -11.55 12.81 0.61
N GLU A 94 -11.07 13.97 0.18
CA GLU A 94 -10.98 14.36 -1.25
C GLU A 94 -9.70 13.80 -1.91
N VAL A 95 -8.65 13.54 -1.12
CA VAL A 95 -7.38 12.94 -1.60
C VAL A 95 -7.57 11.43 -1.79
N PRO A 96 -7.02 10.82 -2.87
CA PRO A 96 -7.08 9.38 -3.02
C PRO A 96 -6.52 8.63 -1.80
N LEU A 97 -7.19 7.53 -1.42
CA LEU A 97 -6.75 6.65 -0.33
C LEU A 97 -6.20 5.36 -0.91
N GLY A 98 -4.94 5.04 -0.56
CA GLY A 98 -4.32 3.74 -0.80
C GLY A 98 -4.36 2.86 0.44
N MET A 99 -4.29 1.54 0.26
CA MET A 99 -4.12 0.58 1.35
C MET A 99 -3.02 -0.41 0.97
N HIS A 100 -1.99 -0.51 1.82
CA HIS A 100 -0.91 -1.47 1.64
C HIS A 100 -1.18 -2.74 2.45
N VAL A 101 -1.11 -3.89 1.77
CA VAL A 101 -1.25 -5.22 2.38
C VAL A 101 -0.17 -6.14 1.84
N CYS A 102 0.86 -6.41 2.64
CA CYS A 102 1.89 -7.38 2.31
C CYS A 102 1.53 -8.80 2.79
N GLY A 103 2.28 -9.80 2.34
CA GLY A 103 2.06 -11.21 2.63
C GLY A 103 1.28 -11.97 1.55
N LEU A 104 0.92 -13.21 1.83
CA LEU A 104 0.17 -14.05 0.89
C LEU A 104 -1.30 -13.62 0.81
N LEU A 105 -1.76 -13.34 -0.40
CA LEU A 105 -3.06 -12.73 -0.65
C LEU A 105 -4.17 -13.73 -1.01
N ASN A 106 -3.85 -14.97 -1.35
CA ASN A 106 -4.78 -15.96 -1.87
C ASN A 106 -6.10 -16.10 -1.07
N ASN A 107 -6.04 -16.01 0.25
CA ASN A 107 -7.23 -16.13 1.12
C ASN A 107 -7.91 -14.78 1.42
N ALA A 108 -7.22 -13.66 1.24
CA ALA A 108 -7.71 -12.33 1.60
C ALA A 108 -8.16 -11.51 0.39
N PHE A 109 -7.64 -11.78 -0.78
CA PHE A 109 -7.75 -10.93 -1.98
C PHE A 109 -9.19 -10.52 -2.32
N LYS A 110 -10.12 -11.49 -2.35
CA LYS A 110 -11.55 -11.23 -2.67
C LYS A 110 -12.24 -10.32 -1.65
N ASP A 111 -11.72 -10.24 -0.44
CA ASP A 111 -12.20 -9.30 0.56
C ASP A 111 -11.48 -7.95 0.48
N LEU A 112 -10.16 -7.95 0.15
CA LEU A 112 -9.38 -6.73 0.00
C LEU A 112 -9.91 -5.84 -1.13
N VAL A 113 -10.33 -6.40 -2.24
CA VAL A 113 -10.90 -5.62 -3.35
C VAL A 113 -12.22 -4.91 -3.01
N LYS A 114 -12.89 -5.31 -1.92
CA LYS A 114 -14.15 -4.70 -1.46
C LYS A 114 -13.94 -3.48 -0.56
N PHE A 115 -12.69 -3.20 -0.12
CA PHE A 115 -12.42 -2.01 0.69
C PHE A 115 -12.63 -0.74 -0.14
N ASN A 116 -13.12 0.30 0.50
CA ASN A 116 -13.35 1.62 -0.11
C ASN A 116 -12.03 2.40 -0.21
N VAL A 117 -11.14 1.94 -1.07
CA VAL A 117 -9.86 2.57 -1.37
C VAL A 117 -9.69 2.74 -2.88
N ASP A 118 -8.91 3.72 -3.29
CA ASP A 118 -8.63 4.04 -4.70
C ASP A 118 -7.44 3.24 -5.22
N ILE A 119 -6.52 2.86 -4.32
CA ILE A 119 -5.30 2.13 -4.64
C ILE A 119 -5.20 0.95 -3.67
N LEU A 120 -4.94 -0.25 -4.19
CA LEU A 120 -4.60 -1.42 -3.40
C LEU A 120 -3.16 -1.81 -3.71
N ASP A 121 -2.28 -1.59 -2.73
CA ASP A 121 -0.84 -1.80 -2.84
C ASP A 121 -0.46 -3.13 -2.20
N MET A 122 0.27 -3.96 -2.94
CA MET A 122 0.54 -5.36 -2.59
C MET A 122 1.93 -5.79 -3.06
N GLU A 123 2.49 -6.84 -2.43
CA GLU A 123 3.79 -7.39 -2.79
C GLU A 123 3.68 -8.49 -3.85
N PHE A 124 4.62 -8.51 -4.80
CA PHE A 124 4.67 -9.50 -5.88
C PHE A 124 6.08 -10.03 -6.14
N ALA A 125 7.13 -9.21 -5.98
CA ALA A 125 8.51 -9.64 -6.26
C ALA A 125 8.97 -10.73 -5.29
N GLY A 126 8.76 -10.55 -3.99
CA GLY A 126 9.07 -11.57 -2.97
C GLY A 126 8.02 -12.69 -2.85
N ASN A 127 6.83 -12.52 -3.44
CA ASN A 127 5.71 -13.45 -3.38
C ASN A 127 5.06 -13.68 -4.75
N ASN A 128 5.75 -14.41 -5.62
CA ASN A 128 5.28 -14.71 -7.00
C ASN A 128 3.89 -15.36 -7.07
N VAL A 129 3.43 -16.02 -6.01
CA VAL A 129 2.06 -16.57 -5.92
C VAL A 129 1.00 -15.48 -6.06
N ASN A 130 1.27 -14.27 -5.56
CA ASN A 130 0.34 -13.15 -5.59
C ASN A 130 0.04 -12.68 -7.02
N LEU A 131 0.97 -12.85 -7.97
CA LEU A 131 0.73 -12.52 -9.38
C LEU A 131 -0.36 -13.40 -9.98
N GLY A 132 -0.36 -14.70 -9.70
CA GLY A 132 -1.43 -15.62 -10.13
C GLY A 132 -2.78 -15.26 -9.50
N VAL A 133 -2.77 -14.85 -8.22
CA VAL A 133 -3.98 -14.37 -7.53
C VAL A 133 -4.54 -13.11 -8.19
N LEU A 134 -3.65 -12.16 -8.58
CA LEU A 134 -4.03 -10.95 -9.30
C LEU A 134 -4.64 -11.30 -10.67
N GLU A 135 -3.99 -12.17 -11.44
CA GLU A 135 -4.44 -12.59 -12.76
C GLU A 135 -5.83 -13.24 -12.72
N GLU A 136 -6.04 -14.20 -11.80
CA GLU A 136 -7.33 -14.89 -11.63
C GLU A 136 -8.47 -13.96 -11.22
N ASN A 137 -8.16 -12.82 -10.60
CA ASN A 137 -9.14 -11.91 -10.03
C ASN A 137 -9.08 -10.49 -10.64
N ALA A 138 -8.39 -10.28 -11.75
CA ALA A 138 -8.20 -8.98 -12.40
C ALA A 138 -9.53 -8.24 -12.66
N SER A 139 -10.58 -8.97 -13.02
CA SER A 139 -11.92 -8.41 -13.25
C SER A 139 -12.56 -7.76 -12.02
N LEU A 140 -12.05 -8.00 -10.82
CA LEU A 140 -12.55 -7.39 -9.58
C LEU A 140 -11.98 -5.98 -9.33
N PHE A 141 -10.94 -5.57 -10.07
CA PHE A 141 -10.27 -4.26 -9.93
C PHE A 141 -10.93 -3.11 -10.68
N LEU A 142 -12.16 -3.23 -11.10
CA LEU A 142 -12.86 -2.38 -12.08
C LEU A 142 -12.69 -0.85 -11.91
N ASN A 143 -12.31 -0.34 -10.71
CA ASN A 143 -12.16 1.09 -10.45
C ASN A 143 -11.00 1.41 -9.48
N LYS A 144 -10.04 0.51 -9.31
CA LYS A 144 -8.89 0.72 -8.41
C LYS A 144 -7.58 0.66 -9.18
N LYS A 145 -6.60 1.43 -8.72
CA LYS A 145 -5.22 1.23 -9.15
C LYS A 145 -4.55 0.14 -8.31
N VAL A 146 -3.59 -0.53 -8.90
CA VAL A 146 -2.74 -1.51 -8.23
C VAL A 146 -1.40 -0.86 -7.92
N GLY A 147 -1.06 -0.74 -6.63
CA GLY A 147 0.31 -0.55 -6.17
C GLY A 147 1.01 -1.89 -6.28
N PHE A 148 1.99 -1.97 -7.14
CA PHE A 148 2.62 -3.22 -7.55
C PHE A 148 4.04 -3.30 -7.00
N GLY A 149 4.24 -4.09 -5.96
CA GLY A 149 5.55 -4.39 -5.41
C GLY A 149 6.40 -5.14 -6.44
N CYS A 150 7.30 -4.44 -7.11
CA CYS A 150 8.09 -4.99 -8.20
C CYS A 150 9.55 -5.23 -7.86
N VAL A 151 10.01 -4.83 -6.66
CA VAL A 151 11.34 -5.13 -6.12
C VAL A 151 11.21 -5.73 -4.73
N ASP A 152 11.97 -6.79 -4.46
CA ASP A 152 11.90 -7.54 -3.19
C ASP A 152 12.54 -6.74 -2.06
N SER A 153 11.74 -6.30 -1.09
CA SER A 153 12.19 -5.55 0.08
C SER A 153 12.83 -6.44 1.17
N SER A 154 12.77 -7.76 1.04
CA SER A 154 13.28 -8.72 2.02
C SER A 154 14.76 -9.07 1.83
N VAL A 155 15.30 -8.85 0.63
CA VAL A 155 16.70 -9.15 0.28
C VAL A 155 17.57 -7.90 0.25
N ASN A 156 18.84 -8.07 0.59
CA ASN A 156 19.84 -6.99 0.65
C ASN A 156 20.68 -6.85 -0.63
N GLU A 157 20.21 -7.44 -1.73
CA GLU A 157 20.79 -7.30 -3.07
C GLU A 157 19.83 -6.51 -3.96
N VAL A 158 20.37 -5.87 -5.00
CA VAL A 158 19.57 -5.24 -6.06
C VAL A 158 18.96 -6.34 -6.93
N ASP A 159 17.68 -6.21 -7.23
CA ASP A 159 16.96 -7.17 -8.07
C ASP A 159 17.54 -7.19 -9.51
N ASP A 160 17.42 -8.34 -10.19
CA ASP A 160 17.80 -8.41 -11.60
C ASP A 160 16.83 -7.60 -12.46
N VAL A 161 17.37 -6.75 -13.34
CA VAL A 161 16.58 -5.85 -14.18
C VAL A 161 15.63 -6.60 -15.11
N ASN A 162 16.03 -7.78 -15.60
CA ASN A 162 15.18 -8.54 -16.51
C ASN A 162 14.02 -9.20 -15.76
N ASP A 163 14.26 -9.67 -14.53
CA ASP A 163 13.22 -10.26 -13.69
C ASP A 163 12.17 -9.21 -13.32
N VAL A 164 12.60 -8.00 -12.94
CA VAL A 164 11.69 -6.87 -12.64
C VAL A 164 10.92 -6.45 -13.88
N ASP A 165 11.59 -6.36 -15.03
CA ASP A 165 10.96 -5.99 -16.30
C ASP A 165 9.89 -7.00 -16.73
N GLU A 166 10.19 -8.31 -16.65
CA GLU A 166 9.23 -9.37 -16.97
C GLU A 166 8.04 -9.35 -16.02
N LEU A 167 8.28 -9.11 -14.74
CA LEU A 167 7.24 -9.04 -13.71
C LEU A 167 6.30 -7.85 -13.97
N VAL A 168 6.84 -6.66 -14.22
CA VAL A 168 6.07 -5.45 -14.53
C VAL A 168 5.31 -5.60 -15.86
N LYS A 169 5.91 -6.20 -16.88
CA LYS A 169 5.25 -6.48 -18.15
C LYS A 169 4.01 -7.35 -17.96
N LYS A 170 4.11 -8.42 -17.17
CA LYS A 170 2.95 -9.28 -16.85
C LYS A 170 1.86 -8.50 -16.11
N ALA A 171 2.25 -7.65 -15.14
CA ALA A 171 1.29 -6.81 -14.44
C ALA A 171 0.55 -5.86 -15.40
N ILE A 172 1.26 -5.25 -16.36
CA ILE A 172 0.66 -4.40 -17.40
C ILE A 172 -0.34 -5.19 -18.26
N GLU A 173 0.00 -6.44 -18.63
CA GLU A 173 -0.90 -7.31 -19.40
C GLU A 173 -2.18 -7.66 -18.62
N ILE A 174 -2.11 -7.77 -17.29
CA ILE A 174 -3.25 -8.12 -16.42
C ILE A 174 -4.15 -6.91 -16.14
N VAL A 175 -3.59 -5.78 -15.71
CA VAL A 175 -4.38 -4.65 -15.19
C VAL A 175 -4.34 -3.40 -16.08
N GLY A 176 -3.48 -3.37 -17.09
CA GLY A 176 -3.23 -2.20 -17.94
C GLY A 176 -2.29 -1.18 -17.28
N LYS A 177 -1.46 -0.52 -18.10
CA LYS A 177 -0.44 0.40 -17.58
C LYS A 177 -1.01 1.60 -16.80
N ASP A 178 -2.16 2.11 -17.21
CA ASP A 178 -2.78 3.29 -16.58
C ASP A 178 -3.34 3.00 -15.18
N ASN A 179 -3.49 1.72 -14.84
CA ASN A 179 -3.96 1.26 -13.53
C ASN A 179 -2.82 0.77 -12.63
N LEU A 180 -1.57 0.83 -13.07
CA LEU A 180 -0.41 0.31 -12.36
C LEU A 180 0.41 1.44 -11.76
N LEU A 181 0.75 1.31 -10.48
CA LEU A 181 1.74 2.12 -9.78
C LEU A 181 2.86 1.18 -9.35
N LEU A 182 4.12 1.53 -9.62
CA LEU A 182 5.26 0.71 -9.19
C LEU A 182 5.68 1.13 -7.78
N ASP A 183 5.74 0.16 -6.89
CA ASP A 183 6.21 0.31 -5.51
C ASP A 183 7.21 -0.82 -5.19
N PRO A 184 8.07 -0.69 -4.15
CA PRO A 184 8.72 -1.86 -3.55
C PRO A 184 7.69 -2.73 -2.85
N ASP A 185 7.93 -4.03 -2.71
CA ASP A 185 7.05 -4.95 -1.97
C ASP A 185 6.66 -4.44 -0.58
N CYS A 186 7.57 -3.75 0.07
CA CYS A 186 7.37 -3.11 1.38
C CYS A 186 8.45 -2.03 1.58
N GLY A 187 8.45 -1.36 2.74
CA GLY A 187 9.45 -0.34 3.06
C GLY A 187 10.89 -0.89 3.07
N LEU A 188 11.81 -0.23 2.40
CA LEU A 188 13.24 -0.62 2.26
C LEU A 188 14.10 -0.31 3.49
N ARG A 189 13.51 -0.12 4.66
CA ARG A 189 14.19 0.29 5.90
C ARG A 189 15.29 -0.67 6.39
N ARG A 190 15.25 -1.93 5.96
CA ARG A 190 16.22 -2.97 6.35
C ARG A 190 17.36 -3.12 5.35
N ALA A 191 17.17 -2.65 4.11
CA ALA A 191 18.22 -2.70 3.10
C ALA A 191 19.33 -1.70 3.42
N PRO A 192 20.59 -2.01 3.09
CA PRO A 192 21.66 -1.02 3.05
C PRO A 192 21.24 0.19 2.20
N LYS A 193 21.69 1.38 2.58
CA LYS A 193 21.22 2.64 1.96
C LYS A 193 21.50 2.70 0.46
N ASP A 194 22.65 2.22 0.03
CA ASP A 194 23.07 2.11 -1.36
C ASP A 194 22.20 1.12 -2.14
N VAL A 195 21.92 -0.05 -1.57
CA VAL A 195 21.02 -1.05 -2.17
C VAL A 195 19.60 -0.49 -2.31
N ALA A 196 19.07 0.15 -1.25
CA ALA A 196 17.74 0.78 -1.31
C ALA A 196 17.66 1.85 -2.41
N PHE A 197 18.71 2.65 -2.57
CA PHE A 197 18.80 3.65 -3.62
C PHE A 197 18.81 3.03 -5.02
N GLU A 198 19.63 2.00 -5.25
CA GLU A 198 19.71 1.33 -6.55
C GLU A 198 18.41 0.57 -6.90
N LYS A 199 17.69 -0.02 -5.91
CA LYS A 199 16.36 -0.60 -6.13
C LYS A 199 15.36 0.45 -6.62
N LEU A 200 15.31 1.62 -5.98
CA LEU A 200 14.41 2.72 -6.39
C LEU A 200 14.79 3.30 -7.77
N LYS A 201 16.08 3.34 -8.08
CA LYS A 201 16.57 3.76 -9.39
C LYS A 201 16.16 2.76 -10.47
N LEU A 202 16.33 1.46 -10.22
CA LEU A 202 15.87 0.38 -11.11
C LEU A 202 14.37 0.50 -11.40
N MET A 203 13.54 0.69 -10.37
CA MET A 203 12.09 0.90 -10.55
C MET A 203 11.80 2.10 -11.47
N ASN A 204 12.54 3.21 -11.30
CA ASN A 204 12.35 4.38 -12.16
C ASN A 204 12.78 4.12 -13.61
N GLU A 205 13.85 3.38 -13.84
CA GLU A 205 14.29 2.95 -15.18
C GLU A 205 13.22 2.06 -15.86
N ILE A 206 12.63 1.13 -15.12
CA ILE A 206 11.53 0.28 -15.61
C ILE A 206 10.29 1.14 -15.91
N LYS A 207 9.91 2.06 -15.02
CA LYS A 207 8.79 2.99 -15.25
C LYS A 207 8.99 3.76 -16.56
N ASP A 208 10.18 4.31 -16.79
CA ASP A 208 10.47 5.12 -18.00
C ASP A 208 10.39 4.31 -19.30
N LYS A 209 10.64 3.01 -19.24
CA LYS A 209 10.50 2.09 -20.38
C LYS A 209 9.03 1.94 -20.83
N TYR A 210 8.08 2.04 -19.89
CA TYR A 210 6.65 1.84 -20.14
C TYR A 210 5.82 3.14 -20.10
N SER A 211 6.45 4.29 -19.95
CA SER A 211 5.79 5.62 -19.90
C SER A 211 5.24 6.08 -21.24
#